data_733056365909ede03bdf1a9e6cbd1837
#
_entry.id   733056365909ede03bdf1a9e6cbd1837
#
_cell.length_a   1.000
_cell.length_b   1.000
_cell.length_c   1.000
_cell.angle_alpha   90.00
_cell.angle_beta   90.00
_cell.angle_gamma   90.00
#
_symmetry.space_group_name_H-M   'P 1'
#
loop_
_entity.id
_entity.type
_entity.pdbx_description
1 polymer ?
#
loop_
_entity_poly.entity_id
_entity_poly.type
_entity_poly.pdbx_seq_one_letter_code
_entity_poly.pdbx_strand_id
1 'polypeptide(L)'
;MRLCHVEEHTSCFQYSTHDPSIEIVELKAGQELQTESDSNQIVFVIKGLLALTCKKIQNKKFQTGESILVPLHTPCLITAMKDVSMMIMRLNFSINFCDRLPLELLLETYGKIKKDVVIGTLEPNQRLTDFVHTMQEYVNDGLKCDFFFDIKIHEFLFLIRAYFDKQIVYDFFKAIYSTDFIFSNNVYRNLDHVKTVKEMADELQYSLSGFEKKFKKVFNTSPYQWMQEQKAKKIYHEIHCSKKTFTEMAFEYDFSSPAHFNVFCKLFFGCTPGELRKENLERSAALLD
;
A
#
# COMPACT_ATOMS: atom_id res chain seq x y z
N MET A 1 20.44 5.05 -13.17
CA MET A 1 20.09 6.32 -13.84
C MET A 1 19.90 7.38 -12.77
N ARG A 2 20.04 8.69 -13.02
CA ARG A 2 19.81 9.72 -12.01
C ARG A 2 18.42 10.30 -12.23
N LEU A 3 17.62 10.42 -11.16
CA LEU A 3 16.32 11.09 -11.25
C LEU A 3 16.52 12.55 -11.66
N CYS A 4 15.69 13.03 -12.59
CA CYS A 4 15.54 14.46 -12.85
C CYS A 4 14.66 15.07 -11.74
N HIS A 5 14.86 16.35 -11.43
CA HIS A 5 14.01 17.10 -10.50
C HIS A 5 13.86 16.46 -9.10
N VAL A 6 14.98 15.98 -8.52
CA VAL A 6 14.99 15.28 -7.21
C VAL A 6 14.34 16.13 -6.11
N GLU A 7 14.57 17.44 -6.10
CA GLU A 7 14.00 18.35 -5.09
C GLU A 7 12.48 18.42 -5.17
N GLU A 8 11.90 18.34 -6.36
CA GLU A 8 10.45 18.31 -6.54
C GLU A 8 9.84 17.03 -6.01
N HIS A 9 10.50 15.89 -6.25
CA HIS A 9 10.06 14.60 -5.72
C HIS A 9 10.15 14.57 -4.19
N THR A 10 11.24 15.02 -3.60
CA THR A 10 11.46 14.95 -2.13
C THR A 10 10.58 15.91 -1.35
N SER A 11 10.10 17.00 -1.95
CA SER A 11 9.18 17.95 -1.34
C SER A 11 7.69 17.57 -1.51
N CYS A 12 7.39 16.52 -2.26
CA CYS A 12 6.04 16.06 -2.48
C CYS A 12 5.48 15.41 -1.19
N PHE A 13 4.24 15.74 -0.82
CA PHE A 13 3.54 15.10 0.30
C PHE A 13 3.40 13.56 0.14
N GLN A 14 3.40 13.08 -1.10
CA GLN A 14 3.37 11.65 -1.44
C GLN A 14 4.76 10.99 -1.41
N TYR A 15 5.82 11.75 -1.06
CA TYR A 15 7.14 11.18 -0.93
C TYR A 15 7.32 10.52 0.43
N SER A 16 7.48 9.22 0.43
CA SER A 16 7.60 8.46 1.67
C SER A 16 8.96 8.65 2.32
N THR A 17 8.95 9.12 3.56
CA THR A 17 10.14 9.21 4.42
C THR A 17 10.22 8.06 5.42
N HIS A 18 9.08 7.38 5.67
CA HIS A 18 8.94 6.26 6.62
C HIS A 18 8.09 5.17 5.98
N ASP A 19 8.48 3.92 6.18
CA ASP A 19 7.75 2.72 5.72
C ASP A 19 7.22 2.79 4.27
N PRO A 20 8.12 2.91 3.28
CA PRO A 20 7.72 3.05 1.88
C PRO A 20 6.90 1.84 1.43
N SER A 21 5.97 2.06 0.48
CA SER A 21 5.14 0.98 -0.10
C SER A 21 6.01 -0.09 -0.77
N ILE A 22 7.18 0.27 -1.28
CA ILE A 22 8.17 -0.66 -1.85
C ILE A 22 9.57 -0.31 -1.35
N GLU A 23 10.31 -1.30 -0.86
CA GLU A 23 11.70 -1.16 -0.44
C GLU A 23 12.57 -2.34 -0.89
N ILE A 24 13.86 -2.08 -1.06
CA ILE A 24 14.87 -3.10 -1.32
C ILE A 24 15.68 -3.32 -0.05
N VAL A 25 15.82 -4.57 0.34
CA VAL A 25 16.58 -4.99 1.53
C VAL A 25 17.71 -5.93 1.12
N GLU A 26 18.90 -5.61 1.58
CA GLU A 26 20.11 -6.42 1.37
C GLU A 26 20.54 -7.05 2.69
N LEU A 27 20.77 -8.35 2.69
CA LEU A 27 21.29 -9.10 3.85
C LEU A 27 22.52 -9.91 3.42
N LYS A 28 23.55 -9.86 4.25
CA LYS A 28 24.72 -10.76 4.11
C LYS A 28 24.41 -12.14 4.68
N ALA A 29 25.10 -13.15 4.16
CA ALA A 29 24.98 -14.52 4.66
C ALA A 29 25.10 -14.56 6.19
N GLY A 30 24.15 -15.22 6.86
CA GLY A 30 24.04 -15.31 8.30
C GLY A 30 23.34 -14.14 8.99
N GLN A 31 23.02 -13.05 8.30
CA GLN A 31 22.21 -11.98 8.88
C GLN A 31 20.73 -12.36 8.96
N GLU A 32 20.08 -11.79 9.96
CA GLU A 32 18.67 -12.00 10.24
C GLU A 32 17.90 -10.68 10.19
N LEU A 33 16.68 -10.75 9.68
CA LEU A 33 15.70 -9.68 9.69
C LEU A 33 14.44 -10.19 10.37
N GLN A 34 14.12 -9.62 11.52
CA GLN A 34 12.83 -9.84 12.15
C GLN A 34 11.85 -8.80 11.60
N THR A 35 10.71 -9.26 11.12
CA THR A 35 9.65 -8.40 10.58
C THR A 35 8.31 -8.77 11.19
N GLU A 36 7.59 -7.73 11.60
CA GLU A 36 6.17 -7.77 11.92
C GLU A 36 5.57 -6.51 11.34
N SER A 37 4.59 -6.64 10.46
CA SER A 37 4.05 -5.50 9.71
C SER A 37 2.57 -5.30 10.00
N ASP A 38 2.17 -4.04 10.04
CA ASP A 38 0.77 -3.60 10.10
C ASP A 38 0.07 -3.69 8.73
N SER A 39 0.77 -4.15 7.70
CA SER A 39 0.23 -4.39 6.35
C SER A 39 0.56 -5.80 5.85
N ASN A 40 -0.24 -6.30 4.90
CA ASN A 40 0.13 -7.50 4.16
C ASN A 40 1.37 -7.20 3.31
N GLN A 41 2.34 -8.10 3.31
CA GLN A 41 3.60 -7.91 2.59
C GLN A 41 3.82 -9.00 1.56
N ILE A 42 4.35 -8.61 0.40
CA ILE A 42 4.90 -9.55 -0.57
C ILE A 42 6.41 -9.36 -0.61
N VAL A 43 7.13 -10.42 -0.28
CA VAL A 43 8.60 -10.47 -0.35
C VAL A 43 8.99 -11.19 -1.64
N PHE A 44 9.74 -10.52 -2.51
CA PHE A 44 10.31 -11.08 -3.73
C PHE A 44 11.79 -11.33 -3.53
N VAL A 45 12.24 -12.55 -3.73
CA VAL A 45 13.68 -12.89 -3.65
C VAL A 45 14.35 -12.53 -4.97
N ILE A 46 15.01 -11.37 -5.01
CA ILE A 46 15.72 -10.88 -6.22
C ILE A 46 16.96 -11.71 -6.48
N LYS A 47 17.72 -12.00 -5.41
CA LYS A 47 18.97 -12.76 -5.49
C LYS A 47 19.24 -13.49 -4.19
N GLY A 48 19.80 -14.68 -4.28
CA GLY A 48 20.33 -15.42 -3.14
C GLY A 48 19.41 -16.53 -2.64
N LEU A 49 19.56 -16.88 -1.37
CA LEU A 49 18.80 -17.92 -0.70
C LEU A 49 18.50 -17.46 0.73
N LEU A 50 17.24 -17.43 1.09
CA LEU A 50 16.80 -17.14 2.46
C LEU A 50 16.02 -18.29 3.07
N ALA A 51 15.97 -18.33 4.39
CA ALA A 51 15.08 -19.18 5.16
C ALA A 51 14.07 -18.30 5.91
N LEU A 52 12.80 -18.68 5.87
CA LEU A 52 11.71 -17.98 6.57
C LEU A 52 11.20 -18.87 7.71
N THR A 53 11.10 -18.29 8.89
CA THR A 53 10.46 -18.88 10.06
C THR A 53 9.32 -17.99 10.53
N CYS A 54 8.09 -18.48 10.54
CA CYS A 54 6.93 -17.77 11.08
C CYS A 54 5.84 -18.75 11.53
N LYS A 55 5.28 -18.57 12.73
CA LYS A 55 4.23 -19.44 13.29
C LYS A 55 4.58 -20.93 13.16
N LYS A 56 3.82 -21.67 12.33
CA LYS A 56 3.98 -23.12 12.10
C LYS A 56 5.06 -23.46 11.06
N ILE A 57 5.64 -22.46 10.39
CA ILE A 57 6.66 -22.64 9.36
C ILE A 57 8.03 -22.47 10.00
N GLN A 58 8.89 -23.48 9.84
CA GLN A 58 10.25 -23.46 10.37
C GLN A 58 11.26 -23.63 9.24
N ASN A 59 12.14 -22.64 9.09
CA ASN A 59 13.27 -22.67 8.15
C ASN A 59 12.89 -23.04 6.70
N LYS A 60 11.71 -22.62 6.22
CA LYS A 60 11.33 -22.83 4.82
C LYS A 60 12.22 -21.98 3.92
N LYS A 61 12.91 -22.64 3.00
CA LYS A 61 13.85 -21.99 2.10
C LYS A 61 13.15 -21.40 0.88
N PHE A 62 13.65 -20.24 0.44
CA PHE A 62 13.21 -19.54 -0.76
C PHE A 62 14.44 -19.04 -1.51
N GLN A 63 14.39 -19.16 -2.83
CA GLN A 63 15.48 -18.80 -3.73
C GLN A 63 15.07 -17.71 -4.72
N THR A 64 16.03 -17.24 -5.47
CA THR A 64 15.86 -16.23 -6.52
C THR A 64 14.65 -16.51 -7.40
N GLY A 65 13.78 -15.50 -7.56
CA GLY A 65 12.57 -15.52 -8.38
C GLY A 65 11.30 -15.92 -7.64
N GLU A 66 11.41 -16.55 -6.47
CA GLU A 66 10.23 -16.90 -5.67
C GLU A 66 9.66 -15.68 -4.94
N SER A 67 8.34 -15.71 -4.72
CA SER A 67 7.62 -14.67 -3.99
C SER A 67 6.84 -15.23 -2.82
N ILE A 68 6.79 -14.47 -1.73
CA ILE A 68 6.20 -14.90 -0.46
C ILE A 68 5.20 -13.82 -0.02
N LEU A 69 3.94 -14.20 0.17
CA LEU A 69 2.92 -13.34 0.77
C LEU A 69 2.83 -13.61 2.27
N VAL A 70 3.18 -12.62 3.06
CA VAL A 70 3.13 -12.63 4.53
C VAL A 70 1.94 -11.79 4.98
N PRO A 71 0.97 -12.37 5.71
CA PRO A 71 -0.15 -11.60 6.24
C PRO A 71 0.28 -10.58 7.30
N LEU A 72 -0.50 -9.50 7.42
CA LEU A 72 -0.33 -8.50 8.47
C LEU A 72 -0.30 -9.17 9.87
N HIS A 73 0.39 -8.55 10.81
CA HIS A 73 0.55 -9.03 12.20
C HIS A 73 1.07 -10.48 12.28
N THR A 74 1.85 -10.88 11.28
CA THR A 74 2.52 -12.18 11.31
C THR A 74 4.00 -11.97 11.57
N PRO A 75 4.48 -12.18 12.81
CA PRO A 75 5.90 -12.09 13.10
C PRO A 75 6.65 -13.17 12.35
N CYS A 76 7.65 -12.75 11.59
CA CYS A 76 8.50 -13.60 10.80
C CYS A 76 9.98 -13.29 11.06
N LEU A 77 10.80 -14.33 11.01
CA LEU A 77 12.26 -14.22 10.97
C LEU A 77 12.74 -14.67 9.60
N ILE A 78 13.42 -13.78 8.91
CA ILE A 78 14.10 -14.04 7.63
C ILE A 78 15.59 -14.19 7.96
N THR A 79 16.17 -15.33 7.61
CA THR A 79 17.60 -15.61 7.78
C THR A 79 18.26 -15.75 6.41
N ALA A 80 19.27 -14.95 6.11
CA ALA A 80 20.00 -15.03 4.86
C ALA A 80 20.95 -16.24 4.87
N MET A 81 20.66 -17.25 4.06
CA MET A 81 21.50 -18.46 3.92
C MET A 81 22.69 -18.21 2.99
N LYS A 82 22.57 -17.26 2.08
CA LYS A 82 23.60 -16.65 1.21
C LYS A 82 23.37 -15.16 1.21
N ASP A 83 24.23 -14.36 0.57
CA ASP A 83 23.91 -12.94 0.35
C ASP A 83 22.57 -12.84 -0.40
N VAL A 84 21.64 -12.09 0.17
CA VAL A 84 20.26 -11.95 -0.30
C VAL A 84 19.99 -10.51 -0.67
N SER A 85 19.37 -10.30 -1.83
CA SER A 85 18.65 -9.09 -2.19
C SER A 85 17.19 -9.43 -2.33
N MET A 86 16.33 -8.68 -1.67
CA MET A 86 14.87 -8.87 -1.71
C MET A 86 14.14 -7.54 -1.81
N MET A 87 12.99 -7.56 -2.49
CA MET A 87 12.04 -6.46 -2.51
C MET A 87 10.88 -6.78 -1.58
N ILE A 88 10.53 -5.83 -0.72
CA ILE A 88 9.33 -5.90 0.12
C ILE A 88 8.31 -4.92 -0.44
N MET A 89 7.14 -5.42 -0.79
CA MET A 89 5.99 -4.65 -1.27
C MET A 89 4.89 -4.72 -0.23
N ARG A 90 4.45 -3.55 0.29
CA ARG A 90 3.37 -3.43 1.28
C ARG A 90 2.05 -3.15 0.59
N LEU A 91 1.03 -3.95 0.91
CA LEU A 91 -0.31 -3.81 0.35
C LEU A 91 -1.16 -2.98 1.32
N ASN A 92 -1.17 -1.66 1.12
CA ASN A 92 -1.82 -0.68 2.00
C ASN A 92 -3.19 -0.20 1.49
N PHE A 93 -3.84 -0.98 0.60
CA PHE A 93 -5.12 -0.63 0.00
C PHE A 93 -5.95 -1.88 -0.31
N SER A 94 -7.17 -1.67 -0.81
CA SER A 94 -8.04 -2.73 -1.29
C SER A 94 -7.41 -3.50 -2.44
N ILE A 95 -7.28 -4.83 -2.28
CA ILE A 95 -6.73 -5.69 -3.32
C ILE A 95 -7.84 -6.03 -4.32
N ASN A 96 -7.84 -5.33 -5.45
CA ASN A 96 -8.75 -5.58 -6.56
C ASN A 96 -7.94 -5.86 -7.83
N PHE A 97 -8.20 -7.01 -8.47
CA PHE A 97 -7.56 -7.31 -9.76
C PHE A 97 -8.18 -6.49 -10.90
N CYS A 98 -9.48 -6.25 -10.84
CA CYS A 98 -10.25 -5.37 -11.71
C CYS A 98 -11.71 -5.29 -11.18
N ASP A 99 -12.53 -4.40 -11.76
CA ASP A 99 -13.93 -4.19 -11.36
C ASP A 99 -14.80 -5.47 -11.42
N ARG A 100 -14.42 -6.43 -12.26
CA ARG A 100 -15.16 -7.70 -12.43
C ARG A 100 -14.66 -8.86 -11.55
N LEU A 101 -13.49 -8.73 -10.93
CA LEU A 101 -12.92 -9.79 -10.11
C LEU A 101 -12.26 -9.19 -8.86
N PRO A 102 -13.05 -8.84 -7.84
CA PRO A 102 -12.50 -8.57 -6.53
C PRO A 102 -11.88 -9.84 -5.94
N LEU A 103 -10.87 -9.67 -5.11
CA LEU A 103 -10.16 -10.80 -4.51
C LEU A 103 -11.11 -11.68 -3.68
N GLU A 104 -12.09 -11.10 -3.01
CA GLU A 104 -13.09 -11.83 -2.23
C GLU A 104 -13.86 -12.84 -3.09
N LEU A 105 -14.31 -12.40 -4.27
CA LEU A 105 -15.05 -13.28 -5.18
C LEU A 105 -14.20 -14.47 -5.64
N LEU A 106 -12.89 -14.24 -5.87
CA LEU A 106 -11.96 -15.32 -6.18
C LEU A 106 -11.86 -16.28 -5.00
N LEU A 107 -11.68 -15.75 -3.78
CA LEU A 107 -11.49 -16.54 -2.57
C LEU A 107 -12.75 -17.34 -2.19
N GLU A 108 -13.93 -16.77 -2.38
CA GLU A 108 -15.22 -17.45 -2.17
C GLU A 108 -15.49 -18.54 -3.20
N THR A 109 -15.14 -18.29 -4.48
CA THR A 109 -15.41 -19.22 -5.57
C THR A 109 -14.58 -20.50 -5.50
N TYR A 110 -13.31 -20.37 -5.07
CA TYR A 110 -12.35 -21.49 -5.10
C TYR A 110 -12.24 -22.26 -3.82
N GLY A 111 -12.86 -21.82 -2.68
CA GLY A 111 -12.61 -22.59 -1.56
C GLY A 111 -13.34 -22.58 -0.27
N LYS A 112 -13.43 -23.75 0.29
CA LYS A 112 -13.49 -23.92 1.75
C LYS A 112 -12.13 -23.54 2.30
N ILE A 113 -12.02 -22.33 2.84
CA ILE A 113 -10.77 -21.79 3.39
C ILE A 113 -10.31 -22.71 4.52
N LYS A 114 -9.22 -23.43 4.30
CA LYS A 114 -8.52 -24.11 5.38
C LYS A 114 -7.85 -23.01 6.22
N LYS A 115 -8.24 -22.86 7.47
CA LYS A 115 -7.75 -21.87 8.44
C LYS A 115 -6.23 -21.91 8.73
N ASP A 116 -5.50 -22.84 8.14
CA ASP A 116 -4.11 -23.16 8.49
C ASP A 116 -3.05 -22.65 7.51
N VAL A 117 -3.43 -21.85 6.51
CA VAL A 117 -2.45 -21.26 5.58
C VAL A 117 -1.79 -20.06 6.22
N VAL A 118 -0.49 -20.13 6.45
CA VAL A 118 0.29 -19.10 7.15
C VAL A 118 0.86 -18.06 6.18
N ILE A 119 1.29 -18.50 4.98
CA ILE A 119 1.89 -17.68 3.93
C ILE A 119 1.39 -18.16 2.56
N GLY A 120 1.38 -17.24 1.57
CA GLY A 120 1.24 -17.57 0.15
C GLY A 120 2.61 -17.66 -0.51
N THR A 121 2.75 -18.47 -1.56
CA THR A 121 4.01 -18.58 -2.32
C THR A 121 3.73 -18.63 -3.80
N LEU A 122 4.58 -17.96 -4.61
CA LEU A 122 4.58 -18.06 -6.07
C LEU A 122 5.94 -18.55 -6.54
N GLU A 123 5.90 -19.44 -7.50
CA GLU A 123 7.08 -19.90 -8.24
C GLU A 123 7.60 -18.80 -9.18
N PRO A 124 8.86 -18.87 -9.59
CA PRO A 124 9.46 -17.92 -10.53
C PRO A 124 8.64 -17.78 -11.82
N ASN A 125 8.42 -16.55 -12.24
CA ASN A 125 7.77 -16.20 -13.50
C ASN A 125 8.49 -15.03 -14.16
N GLN A 126 8.78 -15.11 -15.45
CA GLN A 126 9.57 -14.11 -16.16
C GLN A 126 8.95 -12.71 -16.08
N ARG A 127 7.63 -12.58 -16.20
CA ARG A 127 6.96 -11.26 -16.12
C ARG A 127 7.05 -10.62 -14.75
N LEU A 128 7.00 -11.43 -13.69
CA LEU A 128 7.22 -10.93 -12.33
C LEU A 128 8.70 -10.58 -12.11
N THR A 129 9.62 -11.36 -12.66
CA THR A 129 11.06 -11.07 -12.61
C THR A 129 11.36 -9.72 -13.27
N ASP A 130 10.83 -9.48 -14.47
CA ASP A 130 11.00 -8.23 -15.21
C ASP A 130 10.42 -7.05 -14.42
N PHE A 131 9.22 -7.22 -13.84
CA PHE A 131 8.57 -6.22 -12.99
C PHE A 131 9.44 -5.89 -11.75
N VAL A 132 9.89 -6.90 -11.02
CA VAL A 132 10.71 -6.73 -9.80
C VAL A 132 12.04 -6.04 -10.12
N HIS A 133 12.67 -6.40 -11.24
CA HIS A 133 13.90 -5.77 -11.69
C HIS A 133 13.70 -4.28 -11.98
N THR A 134 12.63 -3.96 -12.69
CA THR A 134 12.27 -2.55 -12.98
C THR A 134 12.00 -1.76 -11.70
N MET A 135 11.30 -2.37 -10.72
CA MET A 135 11.08 -1.73 -9.42
C MET A 135 12.37 -1.49 -8.65
N GLN A 136 13.29 -2.47 -8.67
CA GLN A 136 14.61 -2.34 -8.05
C GLN A 136 15.38 -1.15 -8.64
N GLU A 137 15.35 -0.98 -9.97
CA GLU A 137 15.98 0.17 -10.63
C GLU A 137 15.39 1.49 -10.14
N TYR A 138 14.06 1.64 -10.09
CA TYR A 138 13.41 2.86 -9.60
C TYR A 138 13.77 3.19 -8.15
N VAL A 139 13.77 2.20 -7.28
CA VAL A 139 14.15 2.39 -5.86
C VAL A 139 15.63 2.77 -5.74
N ASN A 140 16.51 2.13 -6.50
CA ASN A 140 17.94 2.44 -6.51
C ASN A 140 18.25 3.83 -7.09
N ASP A 141 17.45 4.30 -8.03
CA ASP A 141 17.53 5.67 -8.55
C ASP A 141 17.02 6.71 -7.51
N GLY A 142 16.40 6.27 -6.43
CA GLY A 142 15.91 7.12 -5.32
C GLY A 142 14.45 7.52 -5.41
N LEU A 143 13.66 6.89 -6.30
CA LEU A 143 12.21 7.14 -6.37
C LEU A 143 11.51 6.56 -5.14
N LYS A 144 10.76 7.41 -4.40
CA LYS A 144 10.04 7.04 -3.16
C LYS A 144 8.61 7.60 -3.16
N CYS A 145 8.01 7.83 -4.30
CA CYS A 145 6.67 8.38 -4.43
C CYS A 145 5.62 7.27 -4.20
N ASP A 146 4.85 7.38 -3.12
CA ASP A 146 3.79 6.41 -2.77
C ASP A 146 2.73 6.34 -3.86
N PHE A 147 2.33 7.46 -4.45
CA PHE A 147 1.37 7.48 -5.57
C PHE A 147 1.87 6.66 -6.77
N PHE A 148 3.15 6.79 -7.12
CA PHE A 148 3.75 5.99 -8.19
C PHE A 148 3.77 4.50 -7.82
N PHE A 149 4.16 4.17 -6.61
CA PHE A 149 4.22 2.77 -6.16
C PHE A 149 2.85 2.14 -6.03
N ASP A 150 1.80 2.89 -5.65
CA ASP A 150 0.42 2.40 -5.66
C ASP A 150 -0.01 1.97 -7.07
N ILE A 151 0.32 2.76 -8.11
CA ILE A 151 0.07 2.39 -9.52
C ILE A 151 0.82 1.10 -9.88
N LYS A 152 2.06 0.97 -9.44
CA LYS A 152 2.90 -0.20 -9.69
C LYS A 152 2.40 -1.46 -8.96
N ILE A 153 1.86 -1.32 -7.76
CA ILE A 153 1.23 -2.44 -7.07
C ILE A 153 -0.04 -2.90 -7.81
N HIS A 154 -0.82 -1.98 -8.38
CA HIS A 154 -1.94 -2.35 -9.24
C HIS A 154 -1.48 -3.07 -10.51
N GLU A 155 -0.40 -2.61 -11.17
CA GLU A 155 0.22 -3.32 -12.30
C GLU A 155 0.59 -4.75 -11.91
N PHE A 156 1.24 -4.95 -10.77
CA PHE A 156 1.57 -6.28 -10.25
C PHE A 156 0.33 -7.17 -10.09
N LEU A 157 -0.76 -6.65 -9.54
CA LEU A 157 -2.02 -7.41 -9.41
C LEU A 157 -2.60 -7.82 -10.77
N PHE A 158 -2.52 -6.94 -11.76
CA PHE A 158 -2.90 -7.27 -13.14
C PHE A 158 -1.99 -8.34 -13.75
N LEU A 159 -0.68 -8.27 -13.54
CA LEU A 159 0.28 -9.29 -14.01
C LEU A 159 -0.03 -10.66 -13.40
N ILE A 160 -0.25 -10.74 -12.09
CA ILE A 160 -0.65 -12.00 -11.45
C ILE A 160 -1.90 -12.57 -12.09
N ARG A 161 -2.92 -11.74 -12.27
CA ARG A 161 -4.16 -12.20 -12.90
C ARG A 161 -3.99 -12.65 -14.33
N ALA A 162 -3.13 -11.98 -15.10
CA ALA A 162 -2.95 -12.24 -16.53
C ALA A 162 -2.10 -13.48 -16.82
N TYR A 163 -1.13 -13.79 -15.95
CA TYR A 163 -0.09 -14.78 -16.24
C TYR A 163 -0.11 -15.99 -15.31
N PHE A 164 -1.01 -16.05 -14.32
CA PHE A 164 -1.16 -17.22 -13.44
C PHE A 164 -2.58 -17.78 -13.48
N ASP A 165 -2.68 -19.10 -13.35
CA ASP A 165 -3.96 -19.76 -13.20
C ASP A 165 -4.70 -19.28 -11.95
N LYS A 166 -6.03 -19.20 -12.04
CA LYS A 166 -6.88 -18.76 -10.91
C LYS A 166 -6.64 -19.54 -9.64
N GLN A 167 -6.35 -20.84 -9.74
CA GLN A 167 -6.03 -21.67 -8.57
C GLN A 167 -4.73 -21.24 -7.91
N ILE A 168 -3.70 -20.89 -8.68
CA ILE A 168 -2.43 -20.40 -8.18
C ILE A 168 -2.63 -19.03 -7.49
N VAL A 169 -3.39 -18.14 -8.11
CA VAL A 169 -3.74 -16.83 -7.53
C VAL A 169 -4.51 -17.01 -6.22
N TYR A 170 -5.50 -17.91 -6.19
CA TYR A 170 -6.21 -18.26 -4.97
C TYR A 170 -5.27 -18.80 -3.89
N ASP A 171 -4.41 -19.74 -4.22
CA ASP A 171 -3.47 -20.38 -3.29
C ASP A 171 -2.48 -19.36 -2.71
N PHE A 172 -2.09 -18.37 -3.50
CA PHE A 172 -1.23 -17.28 -3.05
C PHE A 172 -1.95 -16.34 -2.07
N PHE A 173 -3.12 -15.86 -2.42
CA PHE A 173 -3.84 -14.86 -1.63
C PHE A 173 -4.67 -15.43 -0.46
N LYS A 174 -4.95 -16.74 -0.44
CA LYS A 174 -5.73 -17.34 0.66
C LYS A 174 -5.11 -17.16 2.05
N ALA A 175 -3.80 -16.92 2.13
CA ALA A 175 -3.09 -16.69 3.40
C ALA A 175 -3.57 -15.41 4.10
N ILE A 176 -3.92 -14.37 3.34
CA ILE A 176 -4.39 -13.09 3.88
C ILE A 176 -5.91 -13.05 4.08
N TYR A 177 -6.65 -14.04 3.58
CA TYR A 177 -8.10 -14.09 3.72
C TYR A 177 -8.50 -14.37 5.17
N SER A 178 -8.69 -13.30 5.89
CA SER A 178 -9.10 -13.29 7.30
C SER A 178 -10.25 -12.31 7.50
N THR A 179 -10.89 -12.37 8.66
CA THR A 179 -11.90 -11.37 9.04
C THR A 179 -11.33 -9.96 9.11
N ASP A 180 -10.04 -9.82 9.38
CA ASP A 180 -9.35 -8.52 9.43
C ASP A 180 -9.08 -8.01 8.02
N PHE A 181 -8.71 -8.88 7.08
CA PHE A 181 -8.58 -8.55 5.67
C PHE A 181 -9.93 -8.12 5.05
N ILE A 182 -10.99 -8.90 5.25
CA ILE A 182 -12.32 -8.57 4.74
C ILE A 182 -12.76 -7.21 5.28
N PHE A 183 -12.53 -6.96 6.57
CA PHE A 183 -12.85 -5.68 7.19
C PHE A 183 -12.07 -4.53 6.55
N SER A 184 -10.74 -4.64 6.42
CA SER A 184 -9.92 -3.57 5.83
C SER A 184 -10.32 -3.29 4.38
N ASN A 185 -10.53 -4.34 3.59
CA ASN A 185 -10.93 -4.19 2.20
C ASN A 185 -12.29 -3.50 2.04
N ASN A 186 -13.25 -3.83 2.90
CA ASN A 186 -14.55 -3.16 2.93
C ASN A 186 -14.43 -1.68 3.34
N VAL A 187 -13.55 -1.36 4.30
CA VAL A 187 -13.28 0.05 4.66
C VAL A 187 -12.74 0.83 3.46
N TYR A 188 -11.75 0.31 2.75
CA TYR A 188 -11.20 0.98 1.56
C TYR A 188 -12.25 1.15 0.45
N ARG A 189 -13.06 0.12 0.18
CA ARG A 189 -14.09 0.17 -0.88
C ARG A 189 -15.18 1.20 -0.61
N ASN A 190 -15.51 1.45 0.64
CA ASN A 190 -16.56 2.40 1.02
C ASN A 190 -16.04 3.82 1.26
N LEU A 191 -14.71 4.03 1.23
CA LEU A 191 -14.09 5.32 1.55
C LEU A 191 -14.61 6.50 0.70
N ASP A 192 -14.96 6.24 -0.56
CA ASP A 192 -15.44 7.27 -1.48
C ASP A 192 -16.95 7.54 -1.34
N HIS A 193 -17.67 6.67 -0.64
CA HIS A 193 -19.12 6.73 -0.50
C HIS A 193 -19.58 7.23 0.86
N VAL A 194 -18.69 7.26 1.85
CA VAL A 194 -19.00 7.67 3.23
C VAL A 194 -18.17 8.88 3.64
N LYS A 195 -18.77 9.75 4.46
CA LYS A 195 -18.15 11.01 4.91
C LYS A 195 -17.74 10.98 6.38
N THR A 196 -18.38 10.13 7.17
CA THR A 196 -18.19 10.08 8.62
C THR A 196 -17.86 8.66 9.10
N VAL A 197 -17.23 8.60 10.27
CA VAL A 197 -16.95 7.33 10.95
C VAL A 197 -18.24 6.56 11.24
N LYS A 198 -19.32 7.27 11.58
CA LYS A 198 -20.61 6.66 11.84
C LYS A 198 -21.21 6.04 10.58
N GLU A 199 -21.22 6.77 9.47
CA GLU A 199 -21.68 6.23 8.18
C GLU A 199 -20.88 4.99 7.77
N MET A 200 -19.54 4.98 7.96
CA MET A 200 -18.70 3.83 7.69
C MET A 200 -19.07 2.63 8.58
N ALA A 201 -19.32 2.88 9.86
CA ALA A 201 -19.74 1.82 10.78
C ALA A 201 -21.10 1.24 10.38
N ASP A 202 -22.07 2.10 10.04
CA ASP A 202 -23.43 1.72 9.63
C ASP A 202 -23.38 0.89 8.31
N GLU A 203 -22.60 1.35 7.30
CA GLU A 203 -22.41 0.64 6.02
C GLU A 203 -21.83 -0.76 6.22
N LEU A 204 -20.87 -0.89 7.13
CA LEU A 204 -20.24 -2.17 7.44
C LEU A 204 -21.02 -2.99 8.51
N GLN A 205 -22.22 -2.55 8.91
CA GLN A 205 -23.09 -3.21 9.86
C GLN A 205 -22.45 -3.42 11.25
N TYR A 206 -21.67 -2.44 11.71
CA TYR A 206 -21.08 -2.42 13.04
C TYR A 206 -21.77 -1.36 13.92
N SER A 207 -21.83 -1.60 15.24
CA SER A 207 -22.02 -0.50 16.18
C SER A 207 -20.79 0.42 16.13
N LEU A 208 -20.96 1.73 16.38
CA LEU A 208 -19.86 2.70 16.32
C LEU A 208 -18.67 2.26 17.19
N SER A 209 -18.93 1.87 18.44
CA SER A 209 -17.87 1.40 19.36
C SER A 209 -17.22 0.09 18.91
N GLY A 210 -17.98 -0.83 18.32
CA GLY A 210 -17.48 -2.07 17.75
C GLY A 210 -16.57 -1.80 16.54
N PHE A 211 -17.00 -0.87 15.69
CA PHE A 211 -16.23 -0.43 14.53
C PHE A 211 -14.90 0.22 14.95
N GLU A 212 -14.92 1.19 15.85
CA GLU A 212 -13.72 1.88 16.33
C GLU A 212 -12.70 0.91 16.95
N LYS A 213 -13.17 -0.03 17.77
CA LYS A 213 -12.31 -1.07 18.36
C LYS A 213 -11.70 -1.98 17.30
N LYS A 214 -12.51 -2.43 16.34
CA LYS A 214 -12.05 -3.28 15.23
C LYS A 214 -11.08 -2.52 14.33
N PHE A 215 -11.42 -1.27 13.99
CA PHE A 215 -10.61 -0.40 13.15
C PHE A 215 -9.23 -0.17 13.76
N LYS A 216 -9.18 0.24 15.03
CA LYS A 216 -7.92 0.46 15.74
C LYS A 216 -7.04 -0.79 15.77
N LYS A 217 -7.66 -1.98 15.93
CA LYS A 217 -6.92 -3.26 15.88
C LYS A 217 -6.31 -3.53 14.50
N VAL A 218 -7.03 -3.19 13.41
CA VAL A 218 -6.63 -3.54 12.03
C VAL A 218 -5.72 -2.49 11.41
N PHE A 219 -5.99 -1.20 11.66
CA PHE A 219 -5.27 -0.07 11.04
C PHE A 219 -4.27 0.62 11.98
N ASN A 220 -4.18 0.17 13.24
CA ASN A 220 -3.31 0.74 14.28
C ASN A 220 -3.49 2.25 14.54
N THR A 221 -4.57 2.84 14.05
CA THR A 221 -4.93 4.24 14.21
C THR A 221 -6.44 4.40 14.44
N SER A 222 -6.91 5.61 14.81
CA SER A 222 -8.34 5.85 14.91
C SER A 222 -8.99 5.98 13.52
N PRO A 223 -10.27 5.55 13.34
CA PRO A 223 -10.94 5.70 12.07
C PRO A 223 -11.06 7.16 11.64
N TYR A 224 -11.28 8.09 12.56
CA TYR A 224 -11.36 9.52 12.26
C TYR A 224 -10.03 10.04 11.71
N GLN A 225 -8.92 9.78 12.41
CA GLN A 225 -7.60 10.23 11.95
C GLN A 225 -7.26 9.66 10.58
N TRP A 226 -7.47 8.36 10.38
CA TRP A 226 -7.21 7.72 9.09
C TRP A 226 -8.05 8.31 7.96
N MET A 227 -9.35 8.55 8.18
CA MET A 227 -10.22 9.19 7.17
C MET A 227 -9.76 10.62 6.85
N GLN A 228 -9.28 11.38 7.84
CA GLN A 228 -8.73 12.71 7.60
C GLN A 228 -7.42 12.66 6.77
N GLU A 229 -6.57 11.67 7.02
CA GLU A 229 -5.35 11.44 6.23
C GLU A 229 -5.69 11.07 4.76
N GLN A 230 -6.67 10.19 4.53
CA GLN A 230 -7.12 9.87 3.18
C GLN A 230 -7.73 11.10 2.48
N LYS A 231 -8.51 11.90 3.20
CA LYS A 231 -9.06 13.17 2.70
C LYS A 231 -7.95 14.16 2.35
N ALA A 232 -6.91 14.26 3.17
CA ALA A 232 -5.76 15.12 2.90
C ALA A 232 -5.02 14.72 1.61
N LYS A 233 -4.81 13.42 1.38
CA LYS A 233 -4.21 12.93 0.13
C LYS A 233 -4.99 13.37 -1.11
N LYS A 234 -6.31 13.26 -1.10
CA LYS A 234 -7.19 13.69 -2.19
C LYS A 234 -7.11 15.21 -2.41
N ILE A 235 -7.21 15.99 -1.33
CA ILE A 235 -7.13 17.46 -1.38
C ILE A 235 -5.77 17.90 -1.92
N TYR A 236 -4.69 17.30 -1.47
CA TYR A 236 -3.35 17.59 -1.97
C TYR A 236 -3.28 17.41 -3.49
N HIS A 237 -3.73 16.26 -3.98
CA HIS A 237 -3.76 15.99 -5.42
C HIS A 237 -4.60 17.03 -6.17
N GLU A 238 -5.78 17.37 -5.67
CA GLU A 238 -6.68 18.30 -6.34
C GLU A 238 -6.17 19.74 -6.36
N ILE A 239 -5.51 20.19 -5.28
CA ILE A 239 -4.86 21.53 -5.26
C ILE A 239 -3.83 21.66 -6.40
N HIS A 240 -3.12 20.57 -6.70
CA HIS A 240 -2.07 20.55 -7.73
C HIS A 240 -2.61 20.34 -9.16
N CYS A 241 -3.65 19.52 -9.31
CA CYS A 241 -4.09 19.06 -10.63
C CYS A 241 -5.33 19.77 -11.16
N SER A 242 -6.09 20.48 -10.31
CA SER A 242 -7.32 21.13 -10.73
C SER A 242 -7.23 22.65 -10.77
N LYS A 243 -8.10 23.27 -11.60
CA LYS A 243 -8.29 24.73 -11.66
C LYS A 243 -9.39 25.23 -10.72
N LYS A 244 -9.98 24.36 -9.91
CA LYS A 244 -11.03 24.72 -8.96
C LYS A 244 -10.54 25.79 -7.97
N THR A 245 -11.42 26.66 -7.57
CA THR A 245 -11.18 27.63 -6.49
C THR A 245 -11.14 26.92 -5.14
N PHE A 246 -10.46 27.49 -4.16
CA PHE A 246 -10.42 26.92 -2.80
C PHE A 246 -11.78 26.94 -2.11
N THR A 247 -12.67 27.84 -2.54
CA THR A 247 -14.06 27.85 -2.07
C THR A 247 -14.83 26.66 -2.61
N GLU A 248 -14.69 26.32 -3.88
CA GLU A 248 -15.30 25.14 -4.48
C GLU A 248 -14.76 23.85 -3.81
N MET A 249 -13.44 23.75 -3.62
CA MET A 249 -12.85 22.63 -2.92
C MET A 249 -13.34 22.50 -1.48
N ALA A 250 -13.40 23.62 -0.74
CA ALA A 250 -13.94 23.62 0.63
C ALA A 250 -15.36 23.07 0.66
N PHE A 251 -16.19 23.40 -0.31
CA PHE A 251 -17.57 22.91 -0.41
C PHE A 251 -17.64 21.43 -0.79
N GLU A 252 -16.84 21.02 -1.78
CA GLU A 252 -16.80 19.64 -2.27
C GLU A 252 -16.31 18.64 -1.21
N TYR A 253 -15.35 19.08 -0.39
CA TYR A 253 -14.84 18.29 0.72
C TYR A 253 -15.57 18.53 2.05
N ASP A 254 -16.79 19.09 2.02
CA ASP A 254 -17.67 19.29 3.19
C ASP A 254 -17.01 20.09 4.34
N PHE A 255 -16.22 21.09 4.03
CA PHE A 255 -15.77 22.05 5.05
C PHE A 255 -16.85 23.11 5.29
N SER A 256 -17.04 23.49 6.56
CA SER A 256 -18.02 24.49 6.96
C SER A 256 -17.72 25.89 6.41
N SER A 257 -16.48 26.16 6.02
CA SER A 257 -16.03 27.43 5.43
C SER A 257 -14.65 27.28 4.76
N PRO A 258 -14.29 28.22 3.85
CA PRO A 258 -12.93 28.31 3.32
C PRO A 258 -11.87 28.52 4.40
N ALA A 259 -12.22 29.20 5.50
CA ALA A 259 -11.33 29.37 6.65
C ALA A 259 -11.01 28.04 7.32
N HIS A 260 -12.00 27.18 7.50
CA HIS A 260 -11.81 25.82 8.05
C HIS A 260 -10.98 24.95 7.11
N PHE A 261 -11.19 25.07 5.80
CA PHE A 261 -10.34 24.41 4.80
C PHE A 261 -8.87 24.86 4.88
N ASN A 262 -8.62 26.18 5.06
CA ASN A 262 -7.27 26.70 5.28
C ASN A 262 -6.61 26.14 6.53
N VAL A 263 -7.35 26.03 7.64
CA VAL A 263 -6.84 25.42 8.88
C VAL A 263 -6.47 23.97 8.67
N PHE A 264 -7.31 23.23 7.97
CA PHE A 264 -7.04 21.83 7.60
C PHE A 264 -5.76 21.70 6.76
N CYS A 265 -5.60 22.52 5.72
CA CYS A 265 -4.39 22.50 4.89
C CYS A 265 -3.12 22.81 5.69
N LYS A 266 -3.17 23.81 6.58
CA LYS A 266 -2.04 24.10 7.47
C LYS A 266 -1.70 22.94 8.40
N LEU A 267 -2.72 22.23 8.91
CA LEU A 267 -2.49 21.08 9.79
C LEU A 267 -1.81 19.92 9.07
N PHE A 268 -2.25 19.60 7.84
CA PHE A 268 -1.77 18.43 7.12
C PHE A 268 -0.57 18.70 6.22
N PHE A 269 -0.45 19.92 5.66
CA PHE A 269 0.58 20.26 4.67
C PHE A 269 1.58 21.31 5.18
N GLY A 270 1.36 21.87 6.37
CA GLY A 270 2.21 22.92 6.94
C GLY A 270 2.02 24.31 6.34
N CYS A 271 1.22 24.47 5.26
CA CYS A 271 1.01 25.72 4.54
C CYS A 271 -0.46 25.90 4.12
N THR A 272 -0.80 27.08 3.63
CA THR A 272 -2.13 27.37 3.07
C THR A 272 -2.30 26.72 1.69
N PRO A 273 -3.53 26.43 1.25
CA PRO A 273 -3.78 25.91 -0.11
C PRO A 273 -3.29 26.87 -1.22
N GLY A 274 -3.27 28.19 -0.95
CA GLY A 274 -2.75 29.18 -1.87
C GLY A 274 -1.22 29.11 -2.00
N GLU A 275 -0.51 28.97 -0.89
CA GLU A 275 0.94 28.76 -0.87
C GLU A 275 1.30 27.45 -1.57
N LEU A 276 0.58 26.36 -1.26
CA LEU A 276 0.80 25.06 -1.88
C LEU A 276 0.63 25.09 -3.41
N ARG A 277 -0.43 25.77 -3.91
CA ARG A 277 -0.67 25.94 -5.35
C ARG A 277 0.37 26.83 -6.01
N LYS A 278 0.79 27.90 -5.34
CA LYS A 278 1.79 28.84 -5.85
C LYS A 278 3.16 28.17 -6.01
N GLU A 279 3.57 27.42 -5.03
CA GLU A 279 4.82 26.65 -5.06
C GLU A 279 4.87 25.71 -6.27
N ASN A 280 3.75 25.07 -6.61
CA ASN A 280 3.64 24.23 -7.80
C ASN A 280 3.71 25.05 -9.11
N LEU A 281 3.08 26.24 -9.17
CA LEU A 281 3.11 27.09 -10.34
C LEU A 281 4.52 27.68 -10.59
N GLU A 282 5.21 28.09 -9.55
CA GLU A 282 6.59 28.59 -9.63
C GLU A 282 7.56 27.50 -10.09
N ARG A 283 7.38 26.26 -9.59
CA ARG A 283 8.14 25.09 -10.06
C ARG A 283 7.84 24.76 -11.50
N SER A 284 6.57 24.79 -11.92
CA SER A 284 6.18 24.51 -13.31
C SER A 284 6.70 25.59 -14.28
N ALA A 285 6.80 26.84 -13.86
CA ALA A 285 7.37 27.93 -14.66
C ALA A 285 8.89 27.76 -14.82
N ALA A 286 9.60 27.37 -13.77
CA ALA A 286 11.04 27.09 -13.81
C ALA A 286 11.42 25.87 -14.68
N LEU A 287 10.45 25.05 -15.06
CA LEU A 287 10.65 23.91 -15.97
C LEU A 287 10.51 24.28 -17.46
N LEU A 288 10.03 25.48 -17.75
CA LEU A 288 9.79 25.96 -19.13
C LEU A 288 10.92 26.90 -19.61
N ASP A 289 11.80 27.32 -18.72
CA ASP A 289 13.01 28.07 -18.96
C ASP A 289 14.26 27.13 -19.01
#